data_9f281acc91730964e4083ec174e25fda
#
_entry.id   9f281acc91730964e4083ec174e25fda
#
_cell.length_a   1.000
_cell.length_b   1.000
_cell.length_c   1.000
_cell.angle_alpha   90.00
_cell.angle_beta   90.00
_cell.angle_gamma   90.00
#
_symmetry.space_group_name_H-M   'P 1'
#
loop_
_entity.id
_entity.type
_entity.pdbx_description
1 polymer ?
#
loop_
_entity_poly.entity_id
_entity_poly.type
_entity_poly.pdbx_seq_one_letter_code
_entity_poly.pdbx_strand_id
1 'polypeptide(L)'
;MSQELILSDEYLKALAGKFDLETIFSINLINKNIGNLGSIPKCTSLLYLDLSHNNISSINGLENLVNIIVLDLSYNKISDISNLKYLRELENCKLQGNNISGKIPTFFAELKRLEKLTFYEIPLDDDPDVNTSNPICEEETYRKDVLDAIPQLKWLDGIPRGMEAFNIEFEENDNDLKEKLNPKNFNFSFGTKSKLKPEEIIPKENMEIVKKNIQEQYGDFQKYIDQIKKELEEIK
;
A
#
# COMPACT_ATOMS: atom_id res chain seq x y z
N MET A 1 -5.58 28.90 3.64
CA MET A 1 -5.42 27.54 4.25
C MET A 1 -6.78 26.88 4.12
N SER A 2 -6.88 25.75 3.42
CA SER A 2 -8.13 24.99 3.35
C SER A 2 -8.45 24.42 4.73
N GLN A 3 -9.70 24.55 5.16
CA GLN A 3 -10.15 24.03 6.46
C GLN A 3 -10.05 22.49 6.43
N GLU A 4 -9.54 21.91 7.54
CA GLU A 4 -9.46 20.46 7.70
C GLU A 4 -10.86 19.85 7.73
N LEU A 5 -11.05 18.72 7.04
CA LEU A 5 -12.33 18.01 7.03
C LEU A 5 -12.54 17.27 8.35
N ILE A 6 -13.66 17.55 9.01
CA ILE A 6 -14.07 16.85 10.23
C ILE A 6 -14.92 15.63 9.86
N LEU A 7 -14.45 14.46 10.23
CA LEU A 7 -15.15 13.19 9.99
C LEU A 7 -16.17 12.92 11.12
N SER A 8 -17.33 13.61 11.07
CA SER A 8 -18.43 13.40 12.02
C SER A 8 -19.21 12.13 11.67
N ASP A 9 -20.04 11.67 12.62
CA ASP A 9 -20.96 10.54 12.41
C ASP A 9 -21.88 10.79 11.21
N GLU A 10 -22.46 11.99 11.14
CA GLU A 10 -23.38 12.41 10.07
C GLU A 10 -22.69 12.43 8.71
N TYR A 11 -21.45 12.92 8.68
CA TYR A 11 -20.67 12.96 7.44
C TYR A 11 -20.41 11.53 6.91
N LEU A 12 -19.96 10.62 7.77
CA LEU A 12 -19.66 9.24 7.37
C LEU A 12 -20.91 8.47 6.95
N LYS A 13 -22.03 8.66 7.67
CA LYS A 13 -23.34 8.09 7.30
C LYS A 13 -23.82 8.59 5.94
N ALA A 14 -23.72 9.89 5.70
CA ALA A 14 -24.10 10.49 4.42
C ALA A 14 -23.19 10.02 3.26
N LEU A 15 -21.88 9.93 3.51
CA LEU A 15 -20.89 9.46 2.52
C LEU A 15 -21.18 8.01 2.10
N ALA A 16 -21.46 7.13 3.07
CA ALA A 16 -21.69 5.71 2.84
C ALA A 16 -23.14 5.38 2.44
N GLY A 17 -24.07 6.33 2.51
CA GLY A 17 -25.50 6.09 2.31
C GLY A 17 -26.09 5.13 3.36
N LYS A 18 -25.59 5.17 4.60
CA LYS A 18 -25.98 4.27 5.67
C LYS A 18 -26.53 5.05 6.86
N PHE A 19 -27.44 4.43 7.61
CA PHE A 19 -28.00 5.01 8.83
C PHE A 19 -27.16 4.72 10.07
N ASP A 20 -26.34 3.66 10.01
CA ASP A 20 -25.55 3.18 11.12
C ASP A 20 -24.07 3.01 10.69
N LEU A 21 -23.15 3.56 11.51
CA LEU A 21 -21.70 3.48 11.25
C LEU A 21 -21.18 2.04 11.27
N GLU A 22 -21.74 1.21 12.12
CA GLU A 22 -21.35 -0.19 12.26
C GLU A 22 -21.73 -1.04 11.03
N THR A 23 -22.55 -0.53 10.12
CA THR A 23 -22.94 -1.21 8.88
C THR A 23 -22.13 -0.76 7.66
N ILE A 24 -21.10 0.05 7.86
CA ILE A 24 -20.24 0.55 6.80
C ILE A 24 -19.08 -0.43 6.60
N PHE A 25 -18.96 -0.98 5.38
CA PHE A 25 -17.91 -1.95 5.04
C PHE A 25 -16.75 -1.34 4.24
N SER A 26 -16.97 -0.20 3.60
CA SER A 26 -15.96 0.45 2.75
C SER A 26 -16.05 1.96 2.87
N ILE A 27 -14.89 2.61 3.06
CA ILE A 27 -14.74 4.07 3.07
C ILE A 27 -13.56 4.44 2.18
N ASN A 28 -13.80 5.39 1.26
CA ASN A 28 -12.77 6.04 0.46
C ASN A 28 -12.78 7.54 0.74
N LEU A 29 -11.66 8.04 1.25
CA LEU A 29 -11.46 9.43 1.65
C LEU A 29 -10.11 9.97 1.14
N ILE A 30 -9.74 9.57 -0.09
CA ILE A 30 -8.52 10.03 -0.76
C ILE A 30 -8.52 11.55 -0.90
N ASN A 31 -7.42 12.21 -0.51
CA ASN A 31 -7.17 13.64 -0.75
C ASN A 31 -8.31 14.56 -0.23
N LYS A 32 -8.73 14.36 1.03
CA LYS A 32 -9.81 15.11 1.69
C LYS A 32 -9.32 16.11 2.72
N ASN A 33 -8.01 16.36 2.82
CA ASN A 33 -7.41 17.26 3.81
C ASN A 33 -7.79 16.85 5.25
N ILE A 34 -7.65 15.56 5.57
CA ILE A 34 -7.99 14.97 6.87
C ILE A 34 -6.74 14.95 7.75
N GLY A 35 -6.81 15.45 8.98
CA GLY A 35 -5.72 15.38 9.96
C GLY A 35 -5.92 14.33 11.04
N ASN A 36 -7.16 13.89 11.28
CA ASN A 36 -7.46 12.87 12.29
C ASN A 36 -8.63 11.96 11.86
N LEU A 37 -8.73 10.79 12.49
CA LEU A 37 -9.70 9.76 12.11
C LEU A 37 -11.17 10.10 12.45
N GLY A 38 -11.42 11.09 13.31
CA GLY A 38 -12.77 11.49 13.71
C GLY A 38 -13.61 10.32 14.18
N SER A 39 -14.76 10.10 13.53
CA SER A 39 -15.70 9.02 13.85
C SER A 39 -15.41 7.68 13.14
N ILE A 40 -14.38 7.57 12.30
CA ILE A 40 -14.00 6.31 11.62
C ILE A 40 -13.87 5.12 12.61
N PRO A 41 -13.28 5.27 13.82
CA PRO A 41 -13.18 4.16 14.77
C PRO A 41 -14.51 3.51 15.21
N LYS A 42 -15.64 4.15 14.93
CA LYS A 42 -16.97 3.60 15.19
C LYS A 42 -17.48 2.68 14.07
N CYS A 43 -16.83 2.68 12.91
CA CYS A 43 -17.21 1.86 11.76
C CYS A 43 -16.60 0.45 11.89
N THR A 44 -17.02 -0.30 12.91
CA THR A 44 -16.36 -1.56 13.32
C THR A 44 -16.48 -2.71 12.31
N SER A 45 -17.39 -2.60 11.33
CA SER A 45 -17.49 -3.58 10.23
C SER A 45 -16.65 -3.25 9.00
N LEU A 46 -15.80 -2.20 9.05
CA LEU A 46 -14.97 -1.84 7.91
C LEU A 46 -14.04 -2.98 7.51
N LEU A 47 -14.04 -3.27 6.20
CA LEU A 47 -13.16 -4.20 5.51
C LEU A 47 -12.13 -3.46 4.65
N TYR A 48 -12.54 -2.34 4.05
CA TYR A 48 -11.72 -1.50 3.20
C TYR A 48 -11.70 -0.06 3.70
N LEU A 49 -10.52 0.51 3.89
CA LEU A 49 -10.34 1.90 4.27
C LEU A 49 -9.20 2.54 3.47
N ASP A 50 -9.53 3.57 2.71
CA ASP A 50 -8.57 4.39 1.99
C ASP A 50 -8.57 5.82 2.53
N LEU A 51 -7.46 6.20 3.14
CA LEU A 51 -7.17 7.51 3.71
C LEU A 51 -5.93 8.14 3.07
N SER A 52 -5.54 7.67 1.89
CA SER A 52 -4.34 8.15 1.21
C SER A 52 -4.41 9.64 0.85
N HIS A 53 -3.23 10.27 0.72
CA HIS A 53 -3.09 11.68 0.37
C HIS A 53 -3.82 12.64 1.34
N ASN A 54 -3.61 12.45 2.65
CA ASN A 54 -4.18 13.30 3.69
C ASN A 54 -3.08 13.88 4.60
N ASN A 55 -3.45 14.46 5.73
CA ASN A 55 -2.52 15.07 6.69
C ASN A 55 -2.47 14.30 8.03
N ILE A 56 -2.81 13.01 8.01
CA ILE A 56 -2.94 12.19 9.21
C ILE A 56 -1.55 11.95 9.82
N SER A 57 -1.38 12.30 11.09
CA SER A 57 -0.17 12.05 11.86
C SER A 57 -0.34 10.97 12.93
N SER A 58 -1.58 10.69 13.33
CA SER A 58 -1.91 9.68 14.33
C SER A 58 -3.02 8.76 13.84
N ILE A 59 -2.82 7.47 14.03
CA ILE A 59 -3.78 6.41 13.70
C ILE A 59 -4.47 5.82 14.93
N ASN A 60 -4.51 6.58 16.04
CA ASN A 60 -5.24 6.19 17.23
C ASN A 60 -6.72 5.99 16.92
N GLY A 61 -7.26 4.86 17.34
CA GLY A 61 -8.63 4.44 17.03
C GLY A 61 -8.70 3.32 15.97
N LEU A 62 -7.67 3.13 15.13
CA LEU A 62 -7.66 2.00 14.19
C LEU A 62 -7.71 0.64 14.88
N GLU A 63 -7.26 0.55 16.14
CA GLU A 63 -7.34 -0.66 16.96
C GLU A 63 -8.75 -1.23 17.10
N ASN A 64 -9.78 -0.41 16.88
CA ASN A 64 -11.19 -0.83 16.93
C ASN A 64 -11.66 -1.51 15.64
N LEU A 65 -10.93 -1.33 14.54
CA LEU A 65 -11.30 -1.76 13.20
C LEU A 65 -10.70 -3.14 12.86
N VAL A 66 -10.93 -4.10 13.74
CA VAL A 66 -10.30 -5.43 13.71
C VAL A 66 -10.60 -6.26 12.44
N ASN A 67 -11.63 -5.89 11.69
CA ASN A 67 -12.07 -6.58 10.49
C ASN A 67 -11.42 -6.06 9.19
N ILE A 68 -10.60 -5.00 9.26
CA ILE A 68 -9.97 -4.42 8.06
C ILE A 68 -9.09 -5.46 7.37
N ILE A 69 -9.31 -5.60 6.06
CA ILE A 69 -8.55 -6.45 5.14
C ILE A 69 -7.59 -5.60 4.30
N VAL A 70 -8.06 -4.46 3.83
CA VAL A 70 -7.27 -3.53 3.00
C VAL A 70 -7.23 -2.16 3.64
N LEU A 71 -6.03 -1.66 3.89
CA LEU A 71 -5.78 -0.36 4.50
C LEU A 71 -4.78 0.44 3.66
N ASP A 72 -5.20 1.58 3.14
CA ASP A 72 -4.34 2.54 2.47
C ASP A 72 -4.19 3.81 3.33
N LEU A 73 -2.99 4.01 3.85
CA LEU A 73 -2.57 5.18 4.63
C LEU A 73 -1.43 5.93 3.94
N SER A 74 -1.20 5.66 2.66
CA SER A 74 -0.10 6.25 1.92
C SER A 74 -0.20 7.78 1.84
N TYR A 75 0.94 8.43 1.69
CA TYR A 75 1.03 9.89 1.53
C TYR A 75 0.34 10.66 2.67
N ASN A 76 0.75 10.36 3.90
CA ASN A 76 0.32 11.01 5.13
C ASN A 76 1.54 11.48 5.95
N LYS A 77 1.38 11.75 7.23
CA LYS A 77 2.45 12.21 8.14
C LYS A 77 2.64 11.26 9.32
N ILE A 78 2.35 9.98 9.11
CA ILE A 78 2.36 8.96 10.17
C ILE A 78 3.79 8.56 10.49
N SER A 79 4.14 8.52 11.77
CA SER A 79 5.42 8.02 12.27
C SER A 79 5.25 6.79 13.18
N ASP A 80 4.15 6.70 13.90
CA ASP A 80 3.83 5.57 14.78
C ASP A 80 2.73 4.70 14.18
N ILE A 81 3.07 3.43 13.94
CA ILE A 81 2.18 2.42 13.37
C ILE A 81 1.84 1.30 14.36
N SER A 82 2.10 1.52 15.65
CA SER A 82 1.91 0.49 16.69
C SER A 82 0.48 -0.04 16.80
N ASN A 83 -0.52 0.77 16.44
CA ASN A 83 -1.93 0.39 16.47
C ASN A 83 -2.30 -0.65 15.40
N LEU A 84 -1.48 -0.81 14.34
CA LEU A 84 -1.71 -1.84 13.32
C LEU A 84 -1.65 -3.27 13.88
N LYS A 85 -0.98 -3.49 15.01
CA LYS A 85 -0.90 -4.81 15.68
C LYS A 85 -2.25 -5.45 16.00
N TYR A 86 -3.32 -4.66 16.07
CA TYR A 86 -4.66 -5.16 16.38
C TYR A 86 -5.43 -5.63 15.14
N LEU A 87 -4.98 -5.27 13.92
CA LEU A 87 -5.66 -5.56 12.67
C LEU A 87 -5.32 -6.97 12.15
N ARG A 88 -5.86 -8.00 12.83
CA ARG A 88 -5.51 -9.41 12.58
C ARG A 88 -5.95 -9.93 11.21
N GLU A 89 -6.96 -9.31 10.59
CA GLU A 89 -7.49 -9.67 9.27
C GLU A 89 -6.79 -8.93 8.13
N LEU A 90 -5.83 -8.03 8.44
CA LEU A 90 -5.15 -7.21 7.45
C LEU A 90 -4.33 -8.07 6.47
N GLU A 91 -4.64 -7.94 5.19
CA GLU A 91 -3.98 -8.65 4.08
C GLU A 91 -3.12 -7.70 3.22
N ASN A 92 -3.57 -6.46 3.06
CA ASN A 92 -2.88 -5.46 2.25
C ASN A 92 -2.79 -4.13 3.00
N CYS A 93 -1.56 -3.65 3.20
CA CYS A 93 -1.28 -2.40 3.90
C CYS A 93 -0.35 -1.51 3.08
N LYS A 94 -0.80 -0.30 2.78
CA LYS A 94 0.01 0.71 2.10
C LYS A 94 0.36 1.84 3.04
N LEU A 95 1.65 2.13 3.15
CA LEU A 95 2.24 3.10 4.07
C LEU A 95 3.27 4.03 3.40
N GLN A 96 3.47 3.94 2.07
CA GLN A 96 4.45 4.77 1.36
C GLN A 96 4.18 6.27 1.54
N GLY A 97 5.23 7.09 1.48
CA GLY A 97 5.13 8.54 1.62
C GLY A 97 4.70 8.99 3.02
N ASN A 98 5.18 8.34 4.06
CA ASN A 98 4.98 8.69 5.47
C ASN A 98 6.32 9.01 6.18
N ASN A 99 6.33 9.11 7.49
CA ASN A 99 7.51 9.43 8.31
C ASN A 99 7.94 8.27 9.21
N ILE A 100 7.71 7.02 8.77
CA ILE A 100 8.02 5.82 9.54
C ILE A 100 9.52 5.59 9.51
N SER A 101 10.13 5.44 10.68
CA SER A 101 11.57 5.30 10.84
C SER A 101 11.93 4.19 11.84
N GLY A 102 13.21 3.84 11.92
CA GLY A 102 13.74 2.85 12.85
C GLY A 102 13.59 1.42 12.37
N LYS A 103 13.51 0.46 13.29
CA LYS A 103 13.44 -0.96 12.95
C LYS A 103 12.01 -1.40 12.66
N ILE A 104 11.87 -2.41 11.79
CA ILE A 104 10.58 -3.06 11.52
C ILE A 104 9.96 -3.56 12.81
N PRO A 105 8.74 -3.14 13.13
CA PRO A 105 8.06 -3.59 14.34
C PRO A 105 7.79 -5.10 14.32
N THR A 106 8.13 -5.77 15.41
CA THR A 106 8.00 -7.24 15.55
C THR A 106 6.56 -7.73 15.46
N PHE A 107 5.57 -6.86 15.74
CA PHE A 107 4.16 -7.24 15.68
C PHE A 107 3.69 -7.61 14.25
N PHE A 108 4.38 -7.16 13.21
CA PHE A 108 4.03 -7.55 11.84
C PHE A 108 4.12 -9.08 11.63
N ALA A 109 4.99 -9.78 12.35
CA ALA A 109 5.06 -11.24 12.33
C ALA A 109 3.79 -11.91 12.87
N GLU A 110 3.02 -11.19 13.70
CA GLU A 110 1.76 -11.66 14.29
C GLU A 110 0.56 -11.46 13.37
N LEU A 111 0.66 -10.60 12.35
CA LEU A 111 -0.40 -10.36 11.36
C LEU A 111 -0.35 -11.47 10.31
N LYS A 112 -0.87 -12.64 10.65
CA LYS A 112 -0.71 -13.88 9.86
C LYS A 112 -1.31 -13.84 8.46
N ARG A 113 -2.25 -12.91 8.21
CA ARG A 113 -2.90 -12.71 6.91
C ARG A 113 -2.22 -11.65 6.05
N LEU A 114 -1.25 -10.90 6.60
CA LEU A 114 -0.56 -9.84 5.88
C LEU A 114 0.28 -10.41 4.74
N GLU A 115 -0.16 -10.19 3.53
CA GLU A 115 0.49 -10.67 2.30
C GLU A 115 1.20 -9.58 1.53
N LYS A 116 0.68 -8.33 1.60
CA LYS A 116 1.19 -7.19 0.84
C LYS A 116 1.46 -6.02 1.76
N LEU A 117 2.68 -5.49 1.70
CA LEU A 117 3.11 -4.33 2.50
C LEU A 117 3.90 -3.39 1.61
N THR A 118 3.60 -2.09 1.68
CA THR A 118 4.28 -1.07 0.88
C THR A 118 4.72 0.07 1.77
N PHE A 119 6.03 0.29 1.88
CA PHE A 119 6.65 1.44 2.55
C PHE A 119 7.28 2.42 1.56
N TYR A 120 7.53 1.96 0.34
CA TYR A 120 8.14 2.73 -0.73
C TYR A 120 7.40 2.46 -2.05
N GLU A 121 7.28 3.49 -2.86
CA GLU A 121 6.76 3.38 -4.23
C GLU A 121 7.74 4.06 -5.19
N ILE A 122 7.99 3.44 -6.33
CA ILE A 122 8.79 4.06 -7.39
C ILE A 122 7.95 5.18 -7.99
N PRO A 123 8.41 6.45 -7.96
CA PRO A 123 7.68 7.55 -8.55
C PRO A 123 7.47 7.31 -10.05
N LEU A 124 6.23 7.50 -10.51
CA LEU A 124 5.90 7.38 -11.95
C LEU A 124 6.38 8.60 -12.73
N ASP A 125 6.46 9.75 -12.09
CA ASP A 125 6.92 11.00 -12.65
C ASP A 125 8.17 11.47 -11.88
N ASP A 126 9.09 12.15 -12.56
CA ASP A 126 10.31 12.74 -11.96
C ASP A 126 9.98 14.00 -11.12
N ASP A 127 8.90 13.98 -10.35
CA ASP A 127 8.58 15.07 -9.44
C ASP A 127 9.41 14.90 -8.14
N PRO A 128 10.46 15.71 -7.94
CA PRO A 128 11.35 15.58 -6.78
C PRO A 128 10.67 15.97 -5.47
N ASP A 129 9.51 16.63 -5.53
CA ASP A 129 8.77 17.10 -4.36
C ASP A 129 7.84 16.04 -3.79
N VAL A 130 7.62 14.93 -4.51
CA VAL A 130 6.78 13.82 -4.04
C VAL A 130 7.61 12.84 -3.22
N ASN A 131 7.46 12.89 -1.90
CA ASN A 131 8.04 11.87 -1.02
C ASN A 131 7.23 10.57 -1.13
N THR A 132 7.77 9.59 -1.84
CA THR A 132 7.18 8.26 -2.04
C THR A 132 7.72 7.21 -1.07
N SER A 133 8.68 7.59 -0.23
CA SER A 133 9.42 6.70 0.65
C SER A 133 9.14 7.03 2.13
N ASN A 134 9.49 6.10 2.99
CA ASN A 134 9.63 6.30 4.43
C ASN A 134 11.11 6.29 4.82
N PRO A 135 11.54 6.99 5.88
CA PRO A 135 12.92 6.95 6.36
C PRO A 135 13.45 5.53 6.64
N ILE A 136 12.58 4.60 7.03
CA ILE A 136 12.94 3.20 7.24
C ILE A 136 13.51 2.51 5.98
N CYS A 137 13.14 2.99 4.78
CA CYS A 137 13.58 2.43 3.51
C CYS A 137 15.00 2.85 3.10
N GLU A 138 15.61 3.81 3.81
CA GLU A 138 16.97 4.32 3.52
C GLU A 138 18.08 3.36 3.98
N GLU A 139 17.75 2.40 4.85
CA GLU A 139 18.70 1.41 5.35
C GLU A 139 19.05 0.40 4.24
N GLU A 140 20.34 0.14 4.02
CA GLU A 140 20.81 -0.81 2.98
C GLU A 140 20.20 -2.22 3.16
N THR A 141 19.93 -2.62 4.39
CA THR A 141 19.38 -3.93 4.73
C THR A 141 17.85 -3.94 4.78
N TYR A 142 17.19 -2.80 4.54
CA TYR A 142 15.75 -2.62 4.71
C TYR A 142 14.91 -3.79 4.18
N ARG A 143 15.07 -4.11 2.89
CA ARG A 143 14.26 -5.15 2.25
C ARG A 143 14.48 -6.53 2.88
N LYS A 144 15.73 -6.87 3.16
CA LYS A 144 16.07 -8.12 3.83
C LYS A 144 15.48 -8.17 5.23
N ASP A 145 15.64 -7.11 6.02
CA ASP A 145 15.18 -7.04 7.40
C ASP A 145 13.65 -7.15 7.49
N VAL A 146 12.92 -6.50 6.55
CA VAL A 146 11.46 -6.62 6.46
C VAL A 146 11.04 -8.05 6.15
N LEU A 147 11.65 -8.67 5.13
CA LEU A 147 11.29 -10.02 4.70
C LEU A 147 11.66 -11.07 5.75
N ASP A 148 12.77 -10.91 6.45
CA ASP A 148 13.16 -11.78 7.56
C ASP A 148 12.21 -11.64 8.75
N ALA A 149 11.78 -10.40 9.06
CA ALA A 149 10.87 -10.12 10.17
C ALA A 149 9.42 -10.55 9.88
N ILE A 150 9.00 -10.64 8.62
CA ILE A 150 7.61 -10.91 8.21
C ILE A 150 7.58 -12.12 7.26
N PRO A 151 7.68 -13.36 7.77
CA PRO A 151 7.83 -14.54 6.91
C PRO A 151 6.62 -14.84 6.03
N GLN A 152 5.41 -14.41 6.41
CA GLN A 152 4.18 -14.60 5.64
C GLN A 152 4.01 -13.60 4.48
N LEU A 153 4.83 -12.55 4.43
CA LEU A 153 4.71 -11.51 3.41
C LEU A 153 5.05 -12.08 2.03
N LYS A 154 4.18 -11.86 1.05
CA LYS A 154 4.35 -12.28 -0.34
C LYS A 154 4.88 -11.16 -1.23
N TRP A 155 4.52 -9.91 -0.91
CA TRP A 155 4.86 -8.73 -1.70
C TRP A 155 5.36 -7.61 -0.80
N LEU A 156 6.51 -7.07 -1.10
CA LEU A 156 7.06 -5.87 -0.47
C LEU A 156 7.35 -4.83 -1.53
N ASP A 157 6.77 -3.63 -1.40
CA ASP A 157 6.96 -2.50 -2.31
C ASP A 157 6.70 -2.87 -3.79
N GLY A 158 5.65 -3.66 -4.03
CA GLY A 158 5.29 -4.13 -5.36
C GLY A 158 6.18 -5.24 -5.92
N ILE A 159 7.22 -5.69 -5.19
CA ILE A 159 8.14 -6.74 -5.62
C ILE A 159 7.82 -8.04 -4.87
N PRO A 160 7.60 -9.17 -5.56
CA PRO A 160 7.34 -10.46 -4.91
C PRO A 160 8.54 -10.93 -4.07
N ARG A 161 8.26 -11.67 -3.00
CA ARG A 161 9.30 -12.41 -2.27
C ARG A 161 9.98 -13.41 -3.19
N GLY A 162 11.31 -13.52 -3.09
CA GLY A 162 12.12 -14.40 -3.93
C GLY A 162 12.60 -13.76 -5.24
N MET A 163 12.15 -12.54 -5.54
CA MET A 163 12.71 -11.73 -6.64
C MET A 163 13.79 -10.74 -6.18
N GLU A 164 14.27 -10.88 -4.94
CA GLU A 164 15.32 -10.02 -4.35
C GLU A 164 16.67 -10.17 -5.05
N ALA A 165 16.92 -11.34 -5.67
CA ALA A 165 18.19 -11.63 -6.36
C ALA A 165 18.40 -10.85 -7.66
N PHE A 166 17.41 -10.07 -8.10
CA PHE A 166 17.56 -9.14 -9.22
C PHE A 166 18.18 -7.79 -8.84
N ASN A 167 18.79 -7.66 -7.66
CA ASN A 167 19.85 -6.68 -7.48
C ASN A 167 21.03 -7.12 -8.37
N ILE A 168 21.01 -6.64 -9.60
CA ILE A 168 22.15 -6.76 -10.49
C ILE A 168 23.26 -5.97 -9.79
N GLU A 169 24.22 -6.69 -9.20
CA GLU A 169 25.50 -6.10 -8.78
C GLU A 169 26.17 -5.58 -10.06
N PHE A 170 26.06 -4.29 -10.28
CA PHE A 170 26.80 -3.65 -11.37
C PHE A 170 28.24 -3.55 -10.91
N GLU A 171 29.15 -4.22 -11.62
CA GLU A 171 30.57 -3.91 -11.52
C GLU A 171 30.76 -2.42 -11.84
N GLU A 172 31.58 -1.72 -11.05
CA GLU A 172 31.76 -0.26 -11.07
C GLU A 172 32.15 0.33 -12.45
N ASN A 173 32.43 -0.50 -13.45
CA ASN A 173 32.94 -0.09 -14.74
C ASN A 173 31.90 0.06 -15.87
N ASP A 174 30.61 -0.18 -15.61
CA ASP A 174 29.62 -0.12 -16.69
C ASP A 174 28.59 1.02 -16.45
N ASN A 175 29.07 2.26 -16.59
CA ASN A 175 28.25 3.46 -16.49
C ASN A 175 27.10 3.49 -17.50
N ASP A 176 27.28 2.84 -18.66
CA ASP A 176 26.28 2.78 -19.73
C ASP A 176 25.13 1.82 -19.37
N LEU A 177 25.42 0.75 -18.61
CA LEU A 177 24.42 -0.16 -18.06
C LEU A 177 23.72 0.44 -16.83
N LYS A 178 24.45 1.17 -15.98
CA LYS A 178 23.84 1.90 -14.85
C LYS A 178 22.84 2.95 -15.32
N GLU A 179 23.12 3.65 -16.43
CA GLU A 179 22.20 4.62 -17.01
C GLU A 179 20.98 3.93 -17.66
N LYS A 180 21.18 2.80 -18.32
CA LYS A 180 20.10 2.01 -18.95
C LYS A 180 19.21 1.30 -17.94
N LEU A 181 19.74 0.91 -16.78
CA LEU A 181 19.04 0.17 -15.72
C LEU A 181 18.70 1.03 -14.50
N ASN A 182 18.91 2.35 -14.58
CA ASN A 182 18.43 3.26 -13.56
C ASN A 182 16.90 3.11 -13.43
N PRO A 183 16.36 2.84 -12.22
CA PRO A 183 14.93 2.72 -12.01
C PRO A 183 14.12 3.91 -12.58
N LYS A 184 14.73 5.11 -12.64
CA LYS A 184 14.16 6.29 -13.31
C LYS A 184 13.92 6.12 -14.81
N ASN A 185 14.60 5.18 -15.47
CA ASN A 185 14.44 4.87 -16.90
C ASN A 185 13.44 3.74 -17.13
N PHE A 186 12.95 3.07 -16.07
CA PHE A 186 11.91 2.05 -16.14
C PHE A 186 10.53 2.68 -16.01
N ASN A 187 10.01 3.12 -17.14
CA ASN A 187 8.64 3.60 -17.20
C ASN A 187 7.71 2.40 -17.31
N PHE A 188 7.25 1.86 -16.18
CA PHE A 188 6.15 0.90 -16.10
C PHE A 188 4.80 1.58 -16.29
N SER A 189 4.69 2.50 -17.25
CA SER A 189 3.39 2.96 -17.69
C SER A 189 2.77 1.86 -18.56
N PHE A 190 1.70 1.26 -18.08
CA PHE A 190 0.79 0.52 -18.93
C PHE A 190 0.23 1.48 -20.01
N GLY A 191 0.88 1.49 -21.16
CA GLY A 191 0.48 2.26 -22.34
C GLY A 191 1.21 3.59 -22.45
N THR A 192 2.39 3.59 -22.99
CA THR A 192 3.03 4.41 -24.02
C THR A 192 4.54 4.50 -23.85
N LYS A 193 5.26 3.88 -24.81
CA LYS A 193 6.62 4.24 -25.24
C LYS A 193 7.78 4.12 -24.25
N SER A 194 8.04 2.94 -23.67
CA SER A 194 9.43 2.61 -23.30
C SER A 194 10.21 2.18 -24.53
N LYS A 195 11.45 2.63 -24.69
CA LYS A 195 12.34 2.24 -25.81
C LYS A 195 12.87 0.81 -25.68
N LEU A 196 12.71 0.17 -24.52
CA LEU A 196 13.08 -1.22 -24.27
C LEU A 196 11.81 -2.04 -24.07
N LYS A 197 11.73 -3.17 -24.76
CA LYS A 197 10.61 -4.11 -24.58
C LYS A 197 10.82 -4.85 -23.26
N PRO A 198 9.75 -5.17 -22.51
CA PRO A 198 9.84 -5.96 -21.28
C PRO A 198 10.64 -7.27 -21.47
N GLU A 199 10.60 -7.85 -22.65
CA GLU A 199 11.28 -9.08 -23.06
C GLU A 199 12.83 -8.95 -23.10
N GLU A 200 13.35 -7.71 -23.13
CA GLU A 200 14.79 -7.42 -23.15
C GLU A 200 15.37 -7.25 -21.74
N ILE A 201 14.48 -7.10 -20.72
CA ILE A 201 14.85 -6.80 -19.34
C ILE A 201 14.67 -8.01 -18.44
N ILE A 202 13.63 -8.82 -18.69
CA ILE A 202 13.26 -9.98 -17.88
C ILE A 202 13.54 -11.25 -18.69
N PRO A 203 14.30 -12.23 -18.18
CA PRO A 203 14.44 -13.51 -18.82
C PRO A 203 13.09 -14.10 -19.21
N LYS A 204 12.96 -14.62 -20.44
CA LYS A 204 11.66 -15.10 -20.97
C LYS A 204 10.96 -16.11 -20.07
N GLU A 205 11.73 -16.93 -19.38
CA GLU A 205 11.27 -17.92 -18.40
C GLU A 205 10.59 -17.29 -17.17
N ASN A 206 10.97 -16.05 -16.79
CA ASN A 206 10.39 -15.33 -15.67
C ASN A 206 9.24 -14.41 -16.10
N MET A 207 9.13 -14.07 -17.38
CA MET A 207 8.09 -13.20 -17.93
C MET A 207 6.69 -13.78 -17.73
N GLU A 208 6.53 -15.10 -17.90
CA GLU A 208 5.25 -15.78 -17.69
C GLU A 208 4.83 -15.75 -16.21
N ILE A 209 5.79 -15.86 -15.28
CA ILE A 209 5.54 -15.77 -13.84
C ILE A 209 5.11 -14.35 -13.48
N VAL A 210 5.80 -13.33 -14.03
CA VAL A 210 5.46 -11.91 -13.79
C VAL A 210 4.08 -11.59 -14.38
N LYS A 211 3.78 -12.01 -15.60
CA LYS A 211 2.46 -11.81 -16.23
C LYS A 211 1.36 -12.50 -15.43
N LYS A 212 1.58 -13.75 -15.00
CA LYS A 212 0.63 -14.50 -14.19
C LYS A 212 0.37 -13.82 -12.86
N ASN A 213 1.41 -13.37 -12.17
CA ASN A 213 1.28 -12.69 -10.89
C ASN A 213 0.57 -11.33 -11.01
N ILE A 214 0.85 -10.56 -12.07
CA ILE A 214 0.14 -9.31 -12.39
C ILE A 214 -1.34 -9.63 -12.69
N GLN A 215 -1.61 -10.67 -13.47
CA GLN A 215 -2.97 -11.03 -13.86
C GLN A 215 -3.77 -11.60 -12.69
N GLU A 216 -3.14 -12.37 -11.79
CA GLU A 216 -3.73 -12.81 -10.53
C GLU A 216 -4.02 -11.61 -9.60
N GLN A 217 -3.11 -10.64 -9.48
CA GLN A 217 -3.32 -9.43 -8.70
C GLN A 217 -4.51 -8.58 -9.19
N TYR A 218 -4.59 -8.38 -10.51
CA TYR A 218 -5.72 -7.67 -11.12
C TYR A 218 -7.01 -8.49 -11.07
N GLY A 219 -6.92 -9.81 -11.31
CA GLY A 219 -8.06 -10.71 -11.26
C GLY A 219 -8.64 -10.85 -9.86
N ASP A 220 -7.81 -10.89 -8.84
CA ASP A 220 -8.25 -10.98 -7.45
C ASP A 220 -8.86 -9.67 -6.96
N PHE A 221 -8.28 -8.53 -7.33
CA PHE A 221 -8.85 -7.23 -7.04
C PHE A 221 -10.21 -7.03 -7.73
N GLN A 222 -10.32 -7.42 -9.01
CA GLN A 222 -11.58 -7.31 -9.74
C GLN A 222 -12.64 -8.27 -9.16
N LYS A 223 -12.29 -9.51 -8.84
CA LYS A 223 -13.19 -10.47 -8.17
C LYS A 223 -13.67 -9.94 -6.83
N TYR A 224 -12.80 -9.32 -6.05
CA TYR A 224 -13.14 -8.73 -4.76
C TYR A 224 -14.14 -7.56 -4.93
N ILE A 225 -13.89 -6.67 -5.90
CA ILE A 225 -14.83 -5.60 -6.24
C ILE A 225 -16.18 -6.15 -6.72
N ASP A 226 -16.17 -7.18 -7.55
CA ASP A 226 -17.40 -7.79 -8.08
C ASP A 226 -18.16 -8.55 -6.97
N GLN A 227 -17.46 -9.16 -6.03
CA GLN A 227 -18.07 -9.77 -4.85
C GLN A 227 -18.73 -8.73 -3.95
N ILE A 228 -18.06 -7.62 -3.64
CA ILE A 228 -18.64 -6.52 -2.87
C ILE A 228 -19.86 -5.95 -3.57
N LYS A 229 -19.82 -5.75 -4.89
CA LYS A 229 -20.98 -5.29 -5.66
C LYS A 229 -22.16 -6.25 -5.55
N LYS A 230 -21.90 -7.55 -5.66
CA LYS A 230 -22.92 -8.59 -5.53
C LYS A 230 -23.57 -8.59 -4.15
N GLU A 231 -22.75 -8.52 -3.08
CA GLU A 231 -23.23 -8.43 -1.71
C GLU A 231 -24.06 -7.16 -1.45
N LEU A 232 -23.68 -6.03 -2.10
CA LEU A 232 -24.45 -4.78 -2.04
C LEU A 232 -25.76 -4.83 -2.82
N GLU A 233 -25.87 -5.68 -3.84
CA GLU A 233 -27.13 -5.90 -4.59
C GLU A 233 -28.09 -6.84 -3.85
N GLU A 234 -27.58 -7.82 -3.10
CA GLU A 234 -28.38 -8.73 -2.27
C GLU A 234 -28.96 -8.06 -0.99
N ILE A 235 -28.46 -6.86 -0.63
CA ILE A 235 -28.94 -6.07 0.52
C ILE A 235 -30.02 -5.04 0.12
N LYS A 236 -30.32 -4.90 -1.15
CA LYS A 236 -31.42 -4.06 -1.68
C LYS A 236 -32.71 -4.84 -1.80
#